data_da21dac6c98502c08119594625dc715e
#
_entry.id   da21dac6c98502c08119594625dc715e
#
_cell.length_a   1.000
_cell.length_b   1.000
_cell.length_c   1.000
_cell.angle_alpha   90.00
_cell.angle_beta   90.00
_cell.angle_gamma   90.00
#
_symmetry.space_group_name_H-M   'P 1'
#
loop_
_entity.id
_entity.type
_entity.pdbx_description
1 polymer ?
#
loop_
_entity_poly.entity_id
_entity_poly.type
_entity_poly.pdbx_seq_one_letter_code
_entity_poly.pdbx_strand_id
1 'polypeptide(L)'
;CIVSRFESGLILEADYSGLEFRTACELSRDSQGIADILEGKDIHRQTASIINQCSTTDVTKDARQQAKSFSFLPLFGGTSYGHPPHIAAYLDGFYDIYKGIHSWHQSLMTGTLKNGTVETPSGRQYFWPDVVRTKNQRVSNATQILNYPVQGFSADLVQLSCIRAFRLFKQHNLLSKLILSVHDSIVVDTHPDEIEQVKGILTQAMTKVGEESEKLFNYKLVVPLDIEISGGINWLEQEEYA
;
A
#
# COMPACT_ATOMS: atom_id res chain seq x y z
N CYS A 1 18.88 -6.60 17.95
CA CYS A 1 18.36 -5.26 17.65
C CYS A 1 19.28 -4.56 16.65
N ILE A 2 18.73 -3.81 15.68
CA ILE A 2 19.52 -3.01 14.73
C ILE A 2 19.71 -1.63 15.34
N VAL A 3 20.96 -1.18 15.41
CA VAL A 3 21.39 0.12 15.95
C VAL A 3 22.23 0.84 14.91
N SER A 4 22.33 2.17 15.01
CA SER A 4 23.23 2.94 14.16
C SER A 4 24.69 2.58 14.42
N ARG A 5 25.51 2.57 13.36
CA ARG A 5 26.97 2.47 13.45
C ARG A 5 27.65 3.79 13.82
N PHE A 6 26.90 4.89 13.72
CA PHE A 6 27.41 6.21 14.05
C PHE A 6 27.15 6.51 15.54
N GLU A 7 28.11 7.14 16.20
CA GLU A 7 27.90 7.69 17.54
C GLU A 7 26.77 8.75 17.45
N SER A 8 25.77 8.63 18.31
CA SER A 8 24.55 9.48 18.30
C SER A 8 23.74 9.43 16.99
N GLY A 9 23.99 8.46 16.11
CA GLY A 9 23.20 8.24 14.91
C GLY A 9 21.85 7.59 15.23
N LEU A 10 20.92 7.66 14.26
CA LEU A 10 19.58 7.12 14.38
C LEU A 10 19.30 6.06 13.31
N ILE A 11 18.40 5.15 13.62
CA ILE A 11 17.73 4.33 12.62
C ILE A 11 16.43 5.05 12.25
N LEU A 12 16.35 5.53 11.00
CA LEU A 12 15.13 6.10 10.44
C LEU A 12 14.39 5.05 9.60
N GLU A 13 13.07 5.01 9.72
CA GLU A 13 12.18 4.22 8.90
C GLU A 13 11.16 5.14 8.23
N ALA A 14 11.04 5.04 6.92
CA ALA A 14 10.01 5.69 6.14
C ALA A 14 9.07 4.63 5.59
N ASP A 15 7.80 4.69 5.97
CA ASP A 15 6.77 3.72 5.63
C ASP A 15 5.67 4.36 4.77
N TYR A 16 5.17 3.64 3.77
CA TYR A 16 4.07 4.14 2.95
C TYR A 16 2.74 4.09 3.68
N SER A 17 2.03 5.21 3.73
CA SER A 17 0.69 5.27 4.32
C SER A 17 -0.35 4.64 3.40
N GLY A 18 -0.77 3.40 3.72
CA GLY A 18 -1.84 2.69 3.01
C GLY A 18 -1.54 2.38 1.53
N LEU A 19 -0.31 1.98 1.20
CA LEU A 19 0.17 1.73 -0.16
C LEU A 19 -0.73 0.78 -0.95
N GLU A 20 -1.18 -0.31 -0.35
CA GLU A 20 -2.01 -1.32 -1.04
C GLU A 20 -3.35 -0.73 -1.49
N PHE A 21 -4.04 0.07 -0.64
CA PHE A 21 -5.29 0.71 -1.03
C PHE A 21 -5.07 1.77 -2.11
N ARG A 22 -4.01 2.57 -2.00
CA ARG A 22 -3.62 3.56 -3.02
C ARG A 22 -3.31 2.87 -4.35
N THR A 23 -2.57 1.77 -4.32
CA THR A 23 -2.27 0.96 -5.52
C THR A 23 -3.52 0.33 -6.13
N ALA A 24 -4.45 -0.18 -5.32
CA ALA A 24 -5.70 -0.71 -5.83
C ALA A 24 -6.58 0.37 -6.47
N CYS A 25 -6.68 1.55 -5.85
CA CYS A 25 -7.36 2.70 -6.44
C CYS A 25 -6.69 3.17 -7.74
N GLU A 26 -5.35 3.13 -7.78
CA GLU A 26 -4.56 3.45 -8.96
C GLU A 26 -4.85 2.48 -10.11
N LEU A 27 -4.78 1.17 -9.87
CA LEU A 27 -4.97 0.14 -10.88
C LEU A 27 -6.42 0.03 -11.37
N SER A 28 -7.38 0.23 -10.47
CA SER A 28 -8.81 0.18 -10.78
C SER A 28 -9.36 1.49 -11.35
N ARG A 29 -8.62 2.60 -11.17
CA ARG A 29 -9.11 3.96 -11.44
C ARG A 29 -10.42 4.26 -10.70
N ASP A 30 -10.56 3.74 -9.48
CA ASP A 30 -11.76 3.96 -8.67
C ASP A 30 -11.90 5.43 -8.27
N SER A 31 -12.95 6.08 -8.76
CA SER A 31 -13.15 7.52 -8.55
C SER A 31 -13.44 7.88 -7.09
N GLN A 32 -14.17 7.00 -6.37
CA GLN A 32 -14.45 7.24 -4.96
C GLN A 32 -13.22 7.03 -4.09
N GLY A 33 -12.47 5.94 -4.34
CA GLY A 33 -11.22 5.68 -3.61
C GLY A 33 -10.18 6.77 -3.85
N ILE A 34 -10.06 7.26 -5.09
CA ILE A 34 -9.17 8.39 -5.41
C ILE A 34 -9.62 9.66 -4.67
N ALA A 35 -10.93 9.97 -4.66
CA ALA A 35 -11.46 11.12 -3.94
C ALA A 35 -11.20 11.02 -2.43
N ASP A 36 -11.44 9.86 -1.83
CA ASP A 36 -11.19 9.61 -0.40
C ASP A 36 -9.71 9.81 -0.03
N ILE A 37 -8.79 9.37 -0.89
CA ILE A 37 -7.34 9.59 -0.72
C ILE A 37 -6.99 11.08 -0.82
N LEU A 38 -7.50 11.80 -1.83
CA LEU A 38 -7.23 13.22 -2.03
C LEU A 38 -7.80 14.10 -0.91
N GLU A 39 -8.93 13.69 -0.32
CA GLU A 39 -9.53 14.34 0.84
C GLU A 39 -8.84 13.97 2.17
N GLY A 40 -7.84 13.10 2.15
CA GLY A 40 -7.12 12.65 3.35
C GLY A 40 -7.98 11.83 4.31
N LYS A 41 -8.99 11.13 3.80
CA LYS A 41 -9.89 10.32 4.63
C LYS A 41 -9.16 9.09 5.19
N ASP A 42 -9.34 8.85 6.47
CA ASP A 42 -8.88 7.64 7.14
C ASP A 42 -9.86 6.48 6.86
N ILE A 43 -9.49 5.62 5.92
CA ILE A 43 -10.32 4.49 5.47
C ILE A 43 -10.65 3.53 6.62
N HIS A 44 -9.72 3.31 7.55
CA HIS A 44 -9.97 2.44 8.71
C HIS A 44 -10.99 3.06 9.67
N ARG A 45 -10.95 4.39 9.84
CA ARG A 45 -11.93 5.13 10.61
C ARG A 45 -13.30 5.13 9.93
N GLN A 46 -13.36 5.25 8.61
CA GLN A 46 -14.62 5.11 7.86
C GLN A 46 -15.19 3.70 7.99
N THR A 47 -14.36 2.67 7.82
CA THR A 47 -14.76 1.27 8.03
C THR A 47 -15.34 1.06 9.44
N ALA A 48 -14.65 1.55 10.48
CA ALA A 48 -15.12 1.46 11.85
C ALA A 48 -16.46 2.18 12.06
N SER A 49 -16.62 3.36 11.44
CA SER A 49 -17.87 4.14 11.47
C SER A 49 -19.05 3.34 10.89
N ILE A 50 -18.84 2.71 9.72
CA ILE A 50 -19.87 1.89 9.08
C ILE A 50 -20.20 0.65 9.93
N ILE A 51 -19.18 -0.10 10.36
CA ILE A 51 -19.36 -1.31 11.16
C ILE A 51 -20.07 -1.03 12.48
N ASN A 52 -19.73 0.07 13.17
CA ASN A 52 -20.29 0.44 14.47
C ASN A 52 -21.51 1.36 14.37
N GLN A 53 -21.94 1.73 13.15
CA GLN A 53 -23.09 2.61 12.90
C GLN A 53 -23.02 3.93 13.69
N CYS A 54 -21.83 4.55 13.70
CA CYS A 54 -21.58 5.82 14.40
C CYS A 54 -20.92 6.84 13.45
N SER A 55 -20.85 8.11 13.88
CA SER A 55 -20.10 9.14 13.14
C SER A 55 -18.61 8.82 13.10
N THR A 56 -17.91 9.19 12.04
CA THR A 56 -16.45 9.08 11.96
C THR A 56 -15.72 9.83 13.09
N THR A 57 -16.33 10.91 13.61
CA THR A 57 -15.82 11.67 14.78
C THR A 57 -15.87 10.86 16.07
N ASP A 58 -16.83 9.94 16.20
CA ASP A 58 -17.07 9.16 17.42
C ASP A 58 -16.28 7.84 17.44
N VAL A 59 -15.57 7.53 16.36
CA VAL A 59 -14.74 6.33 16.26
C VAL A 59 -13.56 6.43 17.23
N THR A 60 -13.47 5.49 18.16
CA THR A 60 -12.35 5.38 19.10
C THR A 60 -11.09 4.82 18.41
N LYS A 61 -9.91 5.00 19.05
CA LYS A 61 -8.67 4.41 18.56
C LYS A 61 -8.76 2.88 18.47
N ASP A 62 -9.38 2.24 19.45
CA ASP A 62 -9.53 0.78 19.49
C ASP A 62 -10.47 0.28 18.37
N ALA A 63 -11.60 0.95 18.14
CA ALA A 63 -12.50 0.62 17.04
C ALA A 63 -11.82 0.76 15.67
N ARG A 64 -11.04 1.84 15.47
CA ARG A 64 -10.22 2.04 14.29
C ARG A 64 -9.20 0.90 14.09
N GLN A 65 -8.52 0.50 15.17
CA GLN A 65 -7.52 -0.58 15.12
C GLN A 65 -8.16 -1.93 14.78
N GLN A 66 -9.33 -2.25 15.35
CA GLN A 66 -10.08 -3.45 15.02
C GLN A 66 -10.55 -3.45 13.55
N ALA A 67 -11.00 -2.31 13.05
CA ALA A 67 -11.47 -2.17 11.68
C ALA A 67 -10.36 -2.40 10.63
N LYS A 68 -9.08 -2.23 10.97
CA LYS A 68 -7.95 -2.52 10.06
C LYS A 68 -8.02 -3.93 9.46
N SER A 69 -8.43 -4.92 10.25
CA SER A 69 -8.55 -6.30 9.79
C SER A 69 -9.63 -6.52 8.73
N PHE A 70 -10.59 -5.62 8.63
CA PHE A 70 -11.73 -5.74 7.72
C PHE A 70 -11.68 -4.74 6.56
N SER A 71 -11.01 -3.59 6.73
CA SER A 71 -11.02 -2.48 5.76
C SER A 71 -10.62 -2.92 4.36
N PHE A 72 -9.62 -3.78 4.26
CA PHE A 72 -9.08 -4.24 2.98
C PHE A 72 -9.40 -5.70 2.66
N LEU A 73 -10.20 -6.37 3.49
CA LEU A 73 -10.56 -7.76 3.25
C LEU A 73 -11.26 -7.96 1.88
N PRO A 74 -12.24 -7.13 1.46
CA PRO A 74 -12.86 -7.25 0.14
C PRO A 74 -11.88 -6.94 -1.00
N LEU A 75 -10.91 -6.05 -0.75
CA LEU A 75 -9.89 -5.70 -1.73
C LEU A 75 -9.09 -6.91 -2.21
N PHE A 76 -8.89 -7.88 -1.31
CA PHE A 76 -8.18 -9.12 -1.58
C PHE A 76 -9.10 -10.33 -1.79
N GLY A 77 -10.38 -10.08 -2.12
CA GLY A 77 -11.36 -11.12 -2.42
C GLY A 77 -11.94 -11.81 -1.20
N GLY A 78 -11.78 -11.24 0.00
CA GLY A 78 -12.49 -11.68 1.20
C GLY A 78 -13.99 -11.46 1.07
N THR A 79 -14.78 -12.34 1.68
CA THR A 79 -16.24 -12.33 1.61
C THR A 79 -16.86 -12.19 2.99
N SER A 80 -18.15 -11.88 3.05
CA SER A 80 -18.94 -11.80 4.28
C SER A 80 -19.15 -13.14 5.01
N TYR A 81 -18.83 -14.25 4.34
CA TYR A 81 -19.06 -15.59 4.89
C TYR A 81 -18.29 -15.84 6.20
N GLY A 82 -19.01 -16.23 7.24
CA GLY A 82 -18.44 -16.54 8.56
C GLY A 82 -18.19 -15.33 9.46
N HIS A 83 -18.52 -14.13 9.01
CA HIS A 83 -18.41 -12.92 9.82
C HIS A 83 -19.73 -12.55 10.52
N PRO A 84 -19.69 -11.82 11.67
CA PRO A 84 -20.88 -11.26 12.31
C PRO A 84 -21.67 -10.34 11.37
N PRO A 85 -23.01 -10.20 11.56
CA PRO A 85 -23.88 -9.48 10.62
C PRO A 85 -23.46 -8.04 10.30
N HIS A 86 -22.95 -7.28 11.28
CA HIS A 86 -22.49 -5.91 11.09
C HIS A 86 -21.22 -5.81 10.26
N ILE A 87 -20.31 -6.77 10.37
CA ILE A 87 -19.12 -6.87 9.55
C ILE A 87 -19.49 -7.37 8.14
N ALA A 88 -20.38 -8.39 8.07
CA ALA A 88 -20.86 -8.91 6.80
C ALA A 88 -21.52 -7.81 5.95
N ALA A 89 -22.35 -6.95 6.57
CA ALA A 89 -22.97 -5.83 5.90
C ALA A 89 -21.97 -4.83 5.31
N TYR A 90 -20.88 -4.54 6.02
CA TYR A 90 -19.78 -3.71 5.49
C TYR A 90 -19.11 -4.40 4.29
N LEU A 91 -18.75 -5.68 4.43
CA LEU A 91 -18.04 -6.41 3.36
C LEU A 91 -18.90 -6.54 2.09
N ASP A 92 -20.21 -6.75 2.23
CA ASP A 92 -21.14 -6.81 1.11
C ASP A 92 -21.34 -5.42 0.47
N GLY A 93 -21.35 -4.34 1.28
CA GLY A 93 -21.49 -2.96 0.79
C GLY A 93 -20.21 -2.34 0.24
N PHE A 94 -19.05 -2.96 0.40
CA PHE A 94 -17.77 -2.41 -0.04
C PHE A 94 -17.75 -2.06 -1.53
N TYR A 95 -18.27 -2.93 -2.37
CA TYR A 95 -18.32 -2.73 -3.82
C TYR A 95 -19.37 -1.73 -4.28
N ASP A 96 -20.36 -1.42 -3.44
CA ASP A 96 -21.31 -0.33 -3.70
C ASP A 96 -20.65 1.04 -3.52
N ILE A 97 -19.65 1.13 -2.63
CA ILE A 97 -18.83 2.33 -2.40
C ILE A 97 -17.76 2.42 -3.50
N TYR A 98 -16.97 1.37 -3.69
CA TYR A 98 -15.81 1.34 -4.59
C TYR A 98 -16.13 0.57 -5.89
N LYS A 99 -16.98 1.16 -6.73
CA LYS A 99 -17.47 0.52 -7.97
C LYS A 99 -16.39 0.30 -9.01
N GLY A 100 -15.36 1.15 -9.04
CA GLY A 100 -14.20 1.00 -9.91
C GLY A 100 -13.40 -0.25 -9.54
N ILE A 101 -13.15 -0.45 -8.25
CA ILE A 101 -12.49 -1.68 -7.74
C ILE A 101 -13.31 -2.91 -8.10
N HIS A 102 -14.64 -2.86 -7.92
CA HIS A 102 -15.53 -3.96 -8.31
C HIS A 102 -15.39 -4.31 -9.80
N SER A 103 -15.51 -3.32 -10.66
CA SER A 103 -15.40 -3.51 -12.12
C SER A 103 -14.04 -4.05 -12.53
N TRP A 104 -12.97 -3.55 -11.91
CA TRP A 104 -11.61 -4.01 -12.13
C TRP A 104 -11.42 -5.47 -11.69
N HIS A 105 -11.92 -5.86 -10.51
CA HIS A 105 -11.90 -7.24 -10.04
C HIS A 105 -12.63 -8.19 -10.99
N GLN A 106 -13.81 -7.80 -11.52
CA GLN A 106 -14.53 -8.59 -12.52
C GLN A 106 -13.72 -8.75 -13.81
N SER A 107 -13.06 -7.68 -14.25
CA SER A 107 -12.19 -7.68 -15.43
C SER A 107 -10.98 -8.58 -15.23
N LEU A 108 -10.31 -8.53 -14.07
CA LEU A 108 -9.19 -9.41 -13.74
C LEU A 108 -9.60 -10.88 -13.79
N MET A 109 -10.69 -11.23 -13.10
CA MET A 109 -11.17 -12.62 -13.06
C MET A 109 -11.57 -13.13 -14.46
N THR A 110 -12.28 -12.31 -15.25
CA THR A 110 -12.70 -12.69 -16.59
C THR A 110 -11.52 -12.77 -17.55
N GLY A 111 -10.60 -11.83 -17.47
CA GLY A 111 -9.37 -11.81 -18.27
C GLY A 111 -8.49 -13.02 -18.00
N THR A 112 -8.30 -13.34 -16.71
CA THR A 112 -7.47 -14.50 -16.30
C THR A 112 -8.09 -15.82 -16.75
N LEU A 113 -9.42 -15.98 -16.63
CA LEU A 113 -10.12 -17.17 -17.14
C LEU A 113 -9.92 -17.37 -18.65
N LYS A 114 -9.75 -16.28 -19.40
CA LYS A 114 -9.55 -16.33 -20.86
C LYS A 114 -8.09 -16.54 -21.25
N ASN A 115 -7.17 -15.87 -20.57
CA ASN A 115 -5.76 -15.74 -20.99
C ASN A 115 -4.79 -16.49 -20.09
N GLY A 116 -5.21 -16.90 -18.86
CA GLY A 116 -4.36 -17.53 -17.87
C GLY A 116 -3.33 -16.59 -17.24
N THR A 117 -3.40 -15.30 -17.53
CA THR A 117 -2.36 -14.33 -17.09
C THR A 117 -2.94 -13.01 -16.64
N VAL A 118 -2.19 -12.31 -15.78
CA VAL A 118 -2.39 -10.89 -15.43
C VAL A 118 -1.04 -10.19 -15.50
N GLU A 119 -1.02 -8.98 -16.05
CA GLU A 119 0.15 -8.12 -16.12
C GLU A 119 -0.09 -6.81 -15.37
N THR A 120 0.92 -6.32 -14.65
CA THR A 120 0.91 -5.01 -14.00
C THR A 120 1.53 -3.94 -14.90
N PRO A 121 1.34 -2.64 -14.60
CA PRO A 121 1.96 -1.55 -15.36
C PRO A 121 3.49 -1.61 -15.45
N SER A 122 4.13 -2.25 -14.48
CA SER A 122 5.58 -2.49 -14.47
C SER A 122 6.04 -3.59 -15.44
N GLY A 123 5.11 -4.28 -16.10
CA GLY A 123 5.39 -5.44 -16.96
C GLY A 123 5.55 -6.76 -16.20
N ARG A 124 5.31 -6.76 -14.87
CA ARG A 124 5.31 -7.99 -14.08
C ARG A 124 4.13 -8.85 -14.46
N GLN A 125 4.37 -10.13 -14.76
CA GLN A 125 3.36 -11.09 -15.18
C GLN A 125 3.13 -12.17 -14.13
N TYR A 126 1.86 -12.54 -13.95
CA TYR A 126 1.42 -13.65 -13.12
C TYR A 126 0.69 -14.67 -14.00
N PHE A 127 0.89 -15.96 -13.73
CA PHE A 127 0.39 -17.04 -14.57
C PHE A 127 -0.47 -18.00 -13.78
N TRP A 128 -1.66 -18.31 -14.30
CA TRP A 128 -2.59 -19.32 -13.78
C TRP A 128 -3.10 -20.17 -14.95
N PRO A 129 -2.27 -21.07 -15.52
CA PRO A 129 -2.64 -21.83 -16.72
C PRO A 129 -3.86 -22.75 -16.51
N ASP A 130 -4.07 -23.19 -15.26
CA ASP A 130 -5.17 -24.13 -14.92
C ASP A 130 -6.35 -23.41 -14.24
N VAL A 131 -6.49 -22.10 -14.41
CA VAL A 131 -7.61 -21.34 -13.83
C VAL A 131 -8.94 -21.78 -14.45
N VAL A 132 -9.93 -22.10 -13.61
CA VAL A 132 -11.25 -22.58 -14.04
C VAL A 132 -12.36 -21.98 -13.18
N ARG A 133 -13.60 -22.04 -13.68
CA ARG A 133 -14.77 -21.87 -12.82
C ARG A 133 -15.06 -23.17 -12.08
N THR A 134 -15.13 -23.04 -10.76
CA THR A 134 -15.50 -24.17 -9.87
C THR A 134 -16.97 -24.52 -10.03
N LYS A 135 -17.41 -25.65 -9.47
CA LYS A 135 -18.83 -26.06 -9.45
C LYS A 135 -19.76 -24.99 -8.86
N ASN A 136 -19.26 -24.17 -7.92
CA ASN A 136 -19.99 -23.06 -7.31
C ASN A 136 -19.85 -21.73 -8.09
N GLN A 137 -19.47 -21.79 -9.36
CA GLN A 137 -19.29 -20.63 -10.25
C GLN A 137 -18.21 -19.62 -9.79
N ARG A 138 -17.40 -19.97 -8.79
CA ARG A 138 -16.26 -19.15 -8.34
C ARG A 138 -15.05 -19.40 -9.23
N VAL A 139 -14.24 -18.38 -9.44
CA VAL A 139 -12.95 -18.50 -10.13
C VAL A 139 -11.95 -19.14 -9.18
N SER A 140 -11.27 -20.20 -9.63
CA SER A 140 -10.13 -20.75 -8.85
C SER A 140 -9.05 -19.69 -8.71
N ASN A 141 -8.30 -19.73 -7.61
CA ASN A 141 -7.24 -18.74 -7.34
C ASN A 141 -7.71 -17.27 -7.26
N ALA A 142 -9.02 -17.00 -7.10
CA ALA A 142 -9.57 -15.64 -7.11
C ALA A 142 -8.80 -14.67 -6.18
N THR A 143 -8.53 -15.09 -4.94
CA THR A 143 -7.76 -14.28 -3.98
C THR A 143 -6.38 -13.89 -4.50
N GLN A 144 -5.66 -14.82 -5.14
CA GLN A 144 -4.34 -14.55 -5.72
C GLN A 144 -4.45 -13.61 -6.94
N ILE A 145 -5.44 -13.83 -7.81
CA ILE A 145 -5.68 -13.03 -9.02
C ILE A 145 -5.96 -11.56 -8.63
N LEU A 146 -6.70 -11.33 -7.54
CA LEU A 146 -7.02 -9.98 -7.06
C LEU A 146 -5.86 -9.34 -6.28
N ASN A 147 -5.13 -10.13 -5.48
CA ASN A 147 -4.11 -9.61 -4.57
C ASN A 147 -2.76 -9.38 -5.26
N TYR A 148 -2.28 -10.35 -6.08
CA TYR A 148 -0.91 -10.28 -6.62
C TYR A 148 -0.62 -9.05 -7.48
N PRO A 149 -1.53 -8.53 -8.33
CA PRO A 149 -1.27 -7.29 -9.06
C PRO A 149 -1.09 -6.08 -8.14
N VAL A 150 -1.88 -5.99 -7.05
CA VAL A 150 -1.75 -4.91 -6.06
C VAL A 150 -0.41 -5.01 -5.35
N GLN A 151 -0.13 -6.15 -4.72
CA GLN A 151 1.11 -6.35 -3.97
C GLN A 151 2.36 -6.22 -4.85
N GLY A 152 2.31 -6.79 -6.06
CA GLY A 152 3.45 -6.75 -6.95
C GLY A 152 3.77 -5.36 -7.48
N PHE A 153 2.75 -4.59 -7.86
CA PHE A 153 2.97 -3.21 -8.31
C PHE A 153 3.38 -2.31 -7.14
N SER A 154 2.81 -2.50 -5.94
CA SER A 154 3.28 -1.85 -4.71
C SER A 154 4.78 -2.12 -4.46
N ALA A 155 5.19 -3.38 -4.53
CA ALA A 155 6.58 -3.76 -4.35
C ALA A 155 7.51 -3.13 -5.41
N ASP A 156 7.06 -3.02 -6.67
CA ASP A 156 7.82 -2.36 -7.72
C ASP A 156 8.00 -0.86 -7.43
N LEU A 157 6.98 -0.18 -6.91
CA LEU A 157 7.07 1.22 -6.49
C LEU A 157 8.05 1.39 -5.32
N VAL A 158 8.03 0.49 -4.32
CA VAL A 158 8.99 0.50 -3.20
C VAL A 158 10.42 0.33 -3.71
N GLN A 159 10.65 -0.62 -4.65
CA GLN A 159 11.99 -0.82 -5.23
C GLN A 159 12.48 0.41 -6.02
N LEU A 160 11.59 1.06 -6.79
CA LEU A 160 11.92 2.31 -7.47
C LEU A 160 12.28 3.41 -6.48
N SER A 161 11.57 3.49 -5.36
CA SER A 161 11.86 4.45 -4.28
C SER A 161 13.21 4.21 -3.63
N CYS A 162 13.56 2.95 -3.37
CA CYS A 162 14.89 2.57 -2.88
C CYS A 162 15.99 2.99 -3.86
N ILE A 163 15.80 2.73 -5.16
CA ILE A 163 16.77 3.11 -6.21
C ILE A 163 16.92 4.64 -6.28
N ARG A 164 15.80 5.37 -6.21
CA ARG A 164 15.77 6.84 -6.23
C ARG A 164 16.47 7.41 -4.99
N ALA A 165 16.15 6.92 -3.79
CA ALA A 165 16.79 7.32 -2.55
C ALA A 165 18.30 7.05 -2.59
N PHE A 166 18.72 5.86 -3.06
CA PHE A 166 20.12 5.51 -3.19
C PHE A 166 20.89 6.44 -4.13
N ARG A 167 20.29 6.80 -5.26
CA ARG A 167 20.89 7.77 -6.21
C ARG A 167 21.05 9.15 -5.57
N LEU A 168 20.03 9.62 -4.84
CA LEU A 168 20.08 10.91 -4.14
C LEU A 168 21.12 10.89 -3.01
N PHE A 169 21.23 9.81 -2.24
CA PHE A 169 22.26 9.67 -1.22
C PHE A 169 23.68 9.78 -1.82
N LYS A 170 23.90 9.13 -2.97
CA LYS A 170 25.15 9.25 -3.70
C LYS A 170 25.41 10.66 -4.23
N GLN A 171 24.40 11.29 -4.81
CA GLN A 171 24.48 12.65 -5.36
C GLN A 171 24.87 13.68 -4.29
N HIS A 172 24.34 13.52 -3.08
CA HIS A 172 24.62 14.39 -1.93
C HIS A 172 25.83 13.94 -1.11
N ASN A 173 26.54 12.88 -1.50
CA ASN A 173 27.69 12.31 -0.80
C ASN A 173 27.42 11.95 0.67
N LEU A 174 26.22 11.45 0.98
CA LEU A 174 25.83 11.16 2.36
C LEU A 174 26.63 9.97 2.95
N LEU A 175 26.93 10.08 4.23
CA LEU A 175 27.49 9.00 5.06
C LEU A 175 26.40 7.97 5.42
N SER A 176 25.19 8.42 5.62
CA SER A 176 24.00 7.60 5.87
C SER A 176 23.78 6.55 4.80
N LYS A 177 23.22 5.41 5.15
CA LYS A 177 23.01 4.27 4.23
C LYS A 177 21.63 3.66 4.36
N LEU A 178 21.02 3.32 3.22
CA LEU A 178 19.88 2.41 3.20
C LEU A 178 20.38 1.04 3.66
N ILE A 179 19.71 0.44 4.64
CA ILE A 179 20.12 -0.84 5.23
C ILE A 179 19.09 -1.95 5.04
N LEU A 180 17.79 -1.62 5.01
CA LEU A 180 16.71 -2.59 4.79
C LEU A 180 15.61 -1.98 3.94
N SER A 181 14.86 -2.86 3.28
CA SER A 181 13.53 -2.60 2.74
C SER A 181 12.62 -3.71 3.25
N VAL A 182 11.59 -3.36 4.00
CA VAL A 182 10.70 -4.31 4.68
C VAL A 182 9.27 -3.97 4.32
N HIS A 183 8.58 -4.88 3.61
CA HIS A 183 7.24 -4.64 3.06
C HIS A 183 7.19 -3.34 2.23
N ASP A 184 6.62 -2.29 2.77
CA ASP A 184 6.43 -0.98 2.17
C ASP A 184 7.30 0.11 2.82
N SER A 185 8.24 -0.28 3.69
CA SER A 185 9.16 0.65 4.35
C SER A 185 10.60 0.60 3.81
N ILE A 186 11.31 1.71 4.02
CA ILE A 186 12.75 1.87 3.76
C ILE A 186 13.42 2.26 5.08
N VAL A 187 14.41 1.48 5.50
CA VAL A 187 15.16 1.71 6.74
C VAL A 187 16.56 2.22 6.43
N VAL A 188 16.96 3.26 7.14
CA VAL A 188 18.23 3.98 6.94
C VAL A 188 19.01 4.06 8.24
N ASP A 189 20.29 3.68 8.19
CA ASP A 189 21.28 3.99 9.22
C ASP A 189 21.78 5.42 8.97
N THR A 190 21.38 6.35 9.85
CA THR A 190 21.47 7.80 9.63
C THR A 190 22.54 8.45 10.50
N HIS A 191 23.45 9.18 9.85
CA HIS A 191 24.44 10.04 10.53
C HIS A 191 23.72 11.20 11.26
N PRO A 192 24.12 11.59 12.47
CA PRO A 192 23.43 12.62 13.25
C PRO A 192 23.29 13.96 12.54
N ASP A 193 24.31 14.38 11.78
CA ASP A 193 24.29 15.64 11.03
C ASP A 193 23.46 15.59 9.74
N GLU A 194 22.98 14.42 9.34
CA GLU A 194 22.28 14.20 8.06
C GLU A 194 20.77 13.91 8.24
N ILE A 195 20.25 13.89 9.47
CA ILE A 195 18.89 13.45 9.80
C ILE A 195 17.85 14.19 8.93
N GLU A 196 17.84 15.51 8.94
CA GLU A 196 16.86 16.30 8.19
C GLU A 196 17.02 16.15 6.67
N GLN A 197 18.25 16.01 6.19
CA GLN A 197 18.50 15.77 4.78
C GLN A 197 18.03 14.40 4.35
N VAL A 198 18.24 13.36 5.15
CA VAL A 198 17.76 11.99 4.90
C VAL A 198 16.25 11.96 4.89
N LYS A 199 15.56 12.59 5.87
CA LYS A 199 14.10 12.74 5.88
C LYS A 199 13.59 13.37 4.58
N GLY A 200 14.17 14.49 4.17
CA GLY A 200 13.80 15.18 2.94
C GLY A 200 14.00 14.30 1.67
N ILE A 201 15.09 13.55 1.61
CA ILE A 201 15.36 12.64 0.50
C ILE A 201 14.38 11.46 0.48
N LEU A 202 14.08 10.85 1.63
CA LEU A 202 13.11 9.76 1.71
C LEU A 202 11.73 10.23 1.28
N THR A 203 11.28 11.39 1.80
CA THR A 203 10.03 12.02 1.38
C THR A 203 9.98 12.22 -0.13
N GLN A 204 11.01 12.85 -0.69
CA GLN A 204 11.08 13.08 -2.14
C GLN A 204 11.13 11.77 -2.94
N ALA A 205 11.93 10.80 -2.52
CA ALA A 205 12.10 9.55 -3.25
C ALA A 205 10.82 8.71 -3.28
N MET A 206 10.10 8.65 -2.17
CA MET A 206 8.92 7.81 -2.01
C MET A 206 7.65 8.49 -2.53
N THR A 207 7.38 9.76 -2.17
CA THR A 207 6.15 10.42 -2.62
C THR A 207 6.16 10.78 -4.10
N LYS A 208 7.35 11.00 -4.70
CA LYS A 208 7.50 11.32 -6.12
C LYS A 208 7.97 10.15 -6.99
N VAL A 209 7.85 8.92 -6.51
CA VAL A 209 8.21 7.71 -7.28
C VAL A 209 7.43 7.56 -8.59
N GLY A 210 6.27 8.20 -8.70
CA GLY A 210 5.48 8.27 -9.93
C GLY A 210 6.25 8.83 -11.13
N GLU A 211 7.23 9.73 -10.90
CA GLU A 211 8.11 10.24 -11.95
C GLU A 211 9.02 9.14 -12.53
N GLU A 212 9.51 8.22 -11.68
CA GLU A 212 10.30 7.06 -12.13
C GLU A 212 9.41 6.02 -12.81
N SER A 213 8.18 5.80 -12.33
CA SER A 213 7.20 4.92 -12.96
C SER A 213 6.85 5.41 -14.37
N GLU A 214 6.59 6.70 -14.55
CA GLU A 214 6.31 7.28 -15.86
C GLU A 214 7.49 7.11 -16.82
N LYS A 215 8.70 7.35 -16.32
CA LYS A 215 9.93 7.24 -17.12
C LYS A 215 10.31 5.82 -17.52
N LEU A 216 10.13 4.83 -16.61
CA LEU A 216 10.60 3.47 -16.82
C LEU A 216 9.52 2.55 -17.38
N PHE A 217 8.28 2.73 -16.96
CA PHE A 217 7.14 1.89 -17.32
C PHE A 217 6.17 2.57 -18.28
N ASN A 218 6.41 3.83 -18.63
CA ASN A 218 5.47 4.67 -19.38
C ASN A 218 4.08 4.71 -18.70
N TYR A 219 4.07 4.67 -17.37
CA TYR A 219 2.85 4.63 -16.56
C TYR A 219 2.83 5.78 -15.55
N LYS A 220 1.89 6.71 -15.77
CA LYS A 220 1.69 7.88 -14.91
C LYS A 220 0.73 7.55 -13.78
N LEU A 221 1.21 7.69 -12.54
CA LEU A 221 0.36 7.58 -11.35
C LEU A 221 -0.57 8.81 -11.25
N VAL A 222 -1.83 8.56 -10.93
CA VAL A 222 -2.81 9.62 -10.61
C VAL A 222 -3.08 9.71 -9.11
N VAL A 223 -2.85 8.63 -8.38
CA VAL A 223 -3.02 8.57 -6.93
C VAL A 223 -1.75 9.08 -6.26
N PRO A 224 -1.83 10.12 -5.40
CA PRO A 224 -0.68 10.57 -4.64
C PRO A 224 -0.27 9.50 -3.63
N LEU A 225 1.04 9.33 -3.45
CA LEU A 225 1.60 8.49 -2.42
C LEU A 225 2.01 9.36 -1.22
N ASP A 226 1.89 8.80 -0.03
CA ASP A 226 2.20 9.46 1.23
C ASP A 226 2.99 8.53 2.14
N ILE A 227 3.78 9.11 3.05
CA ILE A 227 4.65 8.36 3.95
C ILE A 227 4.57 8.89 5.38
N GLU A 228 4.90 8.02 6.31
CA GLU A 228 5.18 8.35 7.70
C GLU A 228 6.66 8.06 7.97
N ILE A 229 7.34 8.94 8.72
CA ILE A 229 8.75 8.74 9.08
C ILE A 229 8.83 8.60 10.60
N SER A 230 9.45 7.53 11.04
CA SER A 230 9.81 7.31 12.43
C SER A 230 11.32 7.15 12.58
N GLY A 231 11.83 7.36 13.78
CA GLY A 231 13.25 7.18 14.07
C GLY A 231 13.55 6.99 15.53
N GLY A 232 14.68 6.34 15.80
CA GLY A 232 15.12 6.05 17.15
C GLY A 232 16.57 5.59 17.20
N ILE A 233 17.07 5.41 18.41
CA ILE A 233 18.44 4.89 18.66
C ILE A 233 18.61 3.44 18.20
N ASN A 234 17.50 2.75 18.01
CA ASN A 234 17.42 1.40 17.46
C ASN A 234 16.10 1.21 16.71
N TRP A 235 15.98 0.12 15.94
CA TRP A 235 14.80 -0.14 15.12
C TRP A 235 13.54 -0.58 15.91
N LEU A 236 13.65 -0.88 17.19
CA LEU A 236 12.52 -1.27 18.05
C LEU A 236 11.88 -0.06 18.74
N GLU A 237 12.71 0.86 19.20
CA GLU A 237 12.30 2.05 19.96
C GLU A 237 12.36 3.27 19.05
N GLN A 238 11.26 3.46 18.28
CA GLN A 238 11.13 4.56 17.34
C GLN A 238 9.98 5.48 17.75
N GLU A 239 10.14 6.77 17.49
CA GLU A 239 9.12 7.80 17.64
C GLU A 239 8.80 8.40 16.27
N GLU A 240 7.53 8.76 16.03
CA GLU A 240 7.13 9.48 14.82
C GLU A 240 7.80 10.85 14.76
N TYR A 241 8.41 11.16 13.64
CA TYR A 241 8.86 12.49 13.27
C TYR A 241 7.77 13.17 12.44
N ALA A 242 7.14 14.20 13.02
CA ALA A 242 6.17 15.04 12.34
C ALA A 242 6.82 15.86 11.21
#